data_9f3928a9b0e58c944ab51dba87ed05d3
#
_entry.id   9f3928a9b0e58c944ab51dba87ed05d3
#
_cell.length_a   1.000
_cell.length_b   1.000
_cell.length_c   1.000
_cell.angle_alpha   90.00
_cell.angle_beta   90.00
_cell.angle_gamma   90.00
#
_symmetry.space_group_name_H-M   'P 1'
#
loop_
_entity.id
_entity.type
_entity.pdbx_description
1 polymer ?
#
loop_
_entity_poly.entity_id
_entity_poly.type
_entity_poly.pdbx_seq_one_letter_code
_entity_poly.pdbx_strand_id
1 'polypeptide(L)'
;TGIAGFIGYNFAEKYLKKYPKSKIIGVDNINNYYSRSLKLNRLKKLGKRIKFYKINISNKKNLERIFKKNKIIKVYNFAAQAGVRYSIKHPAKYQESNTEGFFNILEFSRLYNIKELFYASSSSVYGESKNFPLKETEKTDPKNFYGLTKKINEQMAENYSKNYKMSIIGLRFF
;
A
#
# COMPACT_ATOMS: atom_id res chain seq x y z
N THR A 1 0.66 -0.75 -6.00
CA THR A 1 1.38 -1.89 -5.39
C THR A 1 0.40 -2.83 -4.69
N GLY A 2 0.85 -4.06 -4.32
CA GLY A 2 -0.05 -5.07 -3.74
C GLY A 2 -1.10 -5.58 -4.73
N ILE A 3 -0.81 -5.56 -6.02
CA ILE A 3 -1.78 -5.79 -7.09
C ILE A 3 -2.32 -7.23 -7.13
N ALA A 4 -1.59 -8.20 -6.59
CA ALA A 4 -2.05 -9.58 -6.47
C ALA A 4 -2.86 -9.83 -5.18
N GLY A 5 -2.87 -8.85 -4.26
CA GLY A 5 -3.69 -8.86 -3.05
C GLY A 5 -5.18 -8.71 -3.36
N PHE A 6 -6.03 -8.91 -2.33
CA PHE A 6 -7.48 -8.78 -2.50
C PHE A 6 -7.89 -7.37 -2.91
N ILE A 7 -7.46 -6.36 -2.16
CA ILE A 7 -7.82 -4.96 -2.43
C ILE A 7 -7.21 -4.49 -3.75
N GLY A 8 -5.90 -4.70 -3.95
CA GLY A 8 -5.19 -4.24 -5.14
C GLY A 8 -5.73 -4.82 -6.44
N TYR A 9 -6.06 -6.12 -6.46
CA TYR A 9 -6.67 -6.77 -7.62
C TYR A 9 -8.03 -6.18 -7.95
N ASN A 10 -8.95 -6.12 -6.97
CA ASN A 10 -10.32 -5.62 -7.20
C ASN A 10 -10.31 -4.14 -7.62
N PHE A 11 -9.42 -3.34 -7.01
CA PHE A 11 -9.22 -1.96 -7.43
C PHE A 11 -8.75 -1.88 -8.89
N ALA A 12 -7.70 -2.62 -9.26
CA ALA A 12 -7.17 -2.59 -10.61
C ALA A 12 -8.19 -3.05 -11.65
N GLU A 13 -8.95 -4.10 -11.36
CA GLU A 13 -10.01 -4.59 -12.25
C GLU A 13 -11.10 -3.54 -12.48
N LYS A 14 -11.62 -2.94 -11.40
CA LYS A 14 -12.64 -1.87 -11.49
C LYS A 14 -12.09 -0.62 -12.16
N TYR A 15 -10.84 -0.25 -11.85
CA TYR A 15 -10.19 0.90 -12.46
C TYR A 15 -10.05 0.76 -13.99
N LEU A 16 -9.61 -0.41 -14.46
CA LEU A 16 -9.51 -0.72 -15.89
C LEU A 16 -10.86 -0.77 -16.60
N LYS A 17 -11.93 -1.20 -15.92
CA LYS A 17 -13.30 -1.13 -16.47
C LYS A 17 -13.74 0.32 -16.67
N LYS A 18 -13.48 1.18 -15.68
CA LYS A 18 -13.87 2.59 -15.73
C LYS A 18 -12.97 3.43 -16.67
N TYR A 19 -11.68 3.09 -16.73
CA TYR A 19 -10.67 3.80 -17.51
C TYR A 19 -9.89 2.83 -18.41
N PRO A 20 -10.46 2.33 -19.50
CA PRO A 20 -9.89 1.23 -20.29
C PRO A 20 -8.58 1.59 -21.00
N LYS A 21 -8.31 2.89 -21.23
CA LYS A 21 -7.07 3.38 -21.85
C LYS A 21 -5.92 3.55 -20.85
N SER A 22 -6.16 3.34 -19.55
CA SER A 22 -5.12 3.50 -18.50
C SER A 22 -4.05 2.43 -18.59
N LYS A 23 -2.81 2.85 -18.40
CA LYS A 23 -1.64 1.95 -18.28
C LYS A 23 -1.37 1.72 -16.80
N ILE A 24 -1.51 0.49 -16.32
CA ILE A 24 -1.25 0.12 -14.93
C ILE A 24 0.11 -0.57 -14.82
N ILE A 25 0.94 -0.06 -13.93
CA ILE A 25 2.16 -0.71 -13.46
C ILE A 25 1.82 -1.42 -12.15
N GLY A 26 1.83 -2.74 -12.16
CA GLY A 26 1.50 -3.57 -11.00
C GLY A 26 2.76 -4.09 -10.30
N VAL A 27 2.80 -3.99 -8.98
CA VAL A 27 3.90 -4.48 -8.15
C VAL A 27 3.36 -5.38 -7.05
N ASP A 28 3.96 -6.57 -6.88
CA ASP A 28 3.69 -7.49 -5.76
C ASP A 28 4.88 -8.45 -5.58
N ASN A 29 5.13 -8.91 -4.36
CA ASN A 29 6.20 -9.86 -4.08
C ASN A 29 5.76 -11.32 -4.18
N ILE A 30 4.44 -11.57 -4.28
CA ILE A 30 3.82 -12.91 -4.33
C ILE A 30 4.28 -13.78 -3.14
N ASN A 31 4.30 -13.18 -1.93
CA ASN A 31 4.66 -13.93 -0.73
C ASN A 31 3.64 -15.04 -0.42
N ASN A 32 4.00 -15.93 0.50
CA ASN A 32 3.20 -17.08 0.91
C ASN A 32 2.36 -16.84 2.16
N TYR A 33 2.08 -15.59 2.53
CA TYR A 33 1.25 -15.27 3.70
C TYR A 33 -0.14 -15.92 3.60
N TYR A 34 -0.68 -15.98 2.39
CA TYR A 34 -1.83 -16.81 2.03
C TYR A 34 -1.61 -17.43 0.64
N SER A 35 -2.56 -18.21 0.15
CA SER A 35 -2.43 -18.97 -1.10
C SER A 35 -1.82 -18.18 -2.26
N ARG A 36 -0.64 -18.60 -2.71
CA ARG A 36 0.04 -18.03 -3.89
C ARG A 36 -0.74 -18.28 -5.18
N SER A 37 -1.46 -19.41 -5.27
CA SER A 37 -2.29 -19.73 -6.44
C SER A 37 -3.40 -18.70 -6.62
N LEU A 38 -4.05 -18.23 -5.56
CA LEU A 38 -5.02 -17.13 -5.63
C LEU A 38 -4.39 -15.85 -6.18
N LYS A 39 -3.18 -15.49 -5.72
CA LYS A 39 -2.45 -14.32 -6.21
C LYS A 39 -2.14 -14.43 -7.71
N LEU A 40 -1.63 -15.59 -8.14
CA LEU A 40 -1.31 -15.85 -9.54
C LEU A 40 -2.56 -15.84 -10.43
N ASN A 41 -3.66 -16.43 -9.97
CA ASN A 41 -4.94 -16.41 -10.69
C ASN A 41 -5.47 -14.97 -10.88
N ARG A 42 -5.36 -14.10 -9.87
CA ARG A 42 -5.70 -12.68 -9.99
C ARG A 42 -4.86 -11.97 -11.05
N LEU A 43 -3.55 -12.21 -11.05
CA LEU A 43 -2.67 -11.66 -12.10
C LEU A 43 -3.02 -12.19 -13.49
N LYS A 44 -3.32 -13.50 -13.61
CA LYS A 44 -3.78 -14.09 -14.87
C LYS A 44 -5.05 -13.43 -15.40
N LYS A 45 -6.02 -13.11 -14.52
CA LYS A 45 -7.26 -12.39 -14.89
C LYS A 45 -6.99 -10.96 -15.37
N LEU A 46 -6.03 -10.24 -14.76
CA LEU A 46 -5.62 -8.92 -15.24
C LEU A 46 -4.87 -9.02 -16.58
N GLY A 47 -4.10 -10.07 -16.79
CA GLY A 47 -3.45 -10.40 -18.04
C GLY A 47 -2.58 -9.28 -18.61
N LYS A 48 -2.63 -9.08 -19.94
CA LYS A 48 -1.85 -8.07 -20.67
C LYS A 48 -2.30 -6.62 -20.40
N ARG A 49 -3.37 -6.42 -19.65
CA ARG A 49 -3.88 -5.08 -19.30
C ARG A 49 -3.01 -4.35 -18.30
N ILE A 50 -2.04 -5.05 -17.67
CA ILE A 50 -1.11 -4.49 -16.71
C ILE A 50 0.34 -4.85 -17.08
N LYS A 51 1.30 -3.99 -16.73
CA LYS A 51 2.72 -4.31 -16.72
C LYS A 51 3.10 -4.73 -15.29
N PHE A 52 3.37 -6.02 -15.08
CA PHE A 52 3.63 -6.57 -13.76
C PHE A 52 5.12 -6.68 -13.44
N TYR A 53 5.49 -6.31 -12.21
CA TYR A 53 6.81 -6.51 -11.65
C TYR A 53 6.73 -7.29 -10.34
N LYS A 54 7.40 -8.44 -10.27
CA LYS A 54 7.51 -9.23 -9.05
C LYS A 54 8.68 -8.73 -8.23
N ILE A 55 8.41 -7.82 -7.28
CA ILE A 55 9.41 -7.29 -6.34
C ILE A 55 8.79 -7.03 -4.97
N ASN A 56 9.63 -6.96 -3.93
CA ASN A 56 9.27 -6.41 -2.64
C ASN A 56 9.49 -4.89 -2.65
N ILE A 57 8.54 -4.11 -2.14
CA ILE A 57 8.64 -2.64 -2.06
C ILE A 57 9.72 -2.17 -1.07
N SER A 58 10.15 -3.02 -0.13
CA SER A 58 11.31 -2.75 0.73
C SER A 58 12.64 -2.81 -0.04
N ASN A 59 12.68 -3.50 -1.18
CA ASN A 59 13.86 -3.51 -2.03
C ASN A 59 14.00 -2.19 -2.80
N LYS A 60 14.69 -1.23 -2.19
CA LYS A 60 14.90 0.12 -2.68
C LYS A 60 15.40 0.14 -4.14
N LYS A 61 16.47 -0.61 -4.44
CA LYS A 61 17.09 -0.65 -5.77
C LYS A 61 16.13 -1.12 -6.88
N ASN A 62 15.37 -2.18 -6.60
CA ASN A 62 14.43 -2.72 -7.59
C ASN A 62 13.20 -1.81 -7.75
N LEU A 63 12.71 -1.23 -6.65
CA LEU A 63 11.60 -0.29 -6.71
C LEU A 63 11.99 0.98 -7.48
N GLU A 64 13.15 1.56 -7.22
CA GLU A 64 13.65 2.73 -7.94
C GLU A 64 13.72 2.51 -9.45
N ARG A 65 14.20 1.32 -9.88
CA ARG A 65 14.24 0.97 -11.31
C ARG A 65 12.86 1.04 -11.99
N ILE A 66 11.79 0.72 -11.23
CA ILE A 66 10.42 0.81 -11.76
C ILE A 66 10.03 2.27 -11.98
N PHE A 67 10.30 3.15 -11.00
CA PHE A 67 10.05 4.58 -11.16
C PHE A 67 10.84 5.19 -12.30
N LYS A 68 12.12 4.84 -12.43
CA LYS A 68 12.99 5.30 -13.55
C LYS A 68 12.49 4.86 -14.93
N LYS A 69 12.02 3.60 -15.04
CA LYS A 69 11.64 3.02 -16.34
C LYS A 69 10.22 3.36 -16.81
N ASN A 70 9.40 3.97 -15.97
CA ASN A 70 8.00 4.20 -16.27
C ASN A 70 7.58 5.62 -15.87
N LYS A 71 6.85 6.29 -16.75
CA LYS A 71 6.24 7.60 -16.42
C LYS A 71 5.02 7.36 -15.53
N ILE A 72 5.23 7.38 -14.20
CA ILE A 72 4.19 7.21 -13.21
C ILE A 72 3.61 8.60 -12.89
N ILE A 73 2.29 8.71 -12.86
CA ILE A 73 1.59 9.98 -12.55
C ILE A 73 0.82 9.91 -11.24
N LYS A 74 0.47 8.70 -10.79
CA LYS A 74 -0.32 8.45 -9.59
C LYS A 74 0.06 7.11 -8.96
N VAL A 75 0.12 7.05 -7.64
CA VAL A 75 0.46 5.83 -6.90
C VAL A 75 -0.72 5.38 -6.03
N TYR A 76 -1.04 4.09 -6.09
CA TYR A 76 -1.95 3.40 -5.19
C TYR A 76 -1.17 2.32 -4.43
N ASN A 77 -0.91 2.55 -3.15
CA ASN A 77 -0.12 1.64 -2.32
C ASN A 77 -1.02 0.77 -1.43
N PHE A 78 -1.32 -0.44 -1.91
CA PHE A 78 -2.04 -1.47 -1.14
C PHE A 78 -1.10 -2.58 -0.65
N ALA A 79 0.19 -2.55 -1.02
CA ALA A 79 1.17 -3.49 -0.53
C ALA A 79 1.43 -3.26 0.95
N ALA A 80 1.19 -4.28 1.74
CA ALA A 80 1.47 -4.31 3.17
C ALA A 80 1.43 -5.76 3.68
N GLN A 81 2.11 -6.03 4.78
CA GLN A 81 1.83 -7.20 5.59
C GLN A 81 0.60 -6.91 6.45
N ALA A 82 -0.47 -7.67 6.26
CA ALA A 82 -1.72 -7.53 7.00
C ALA A 82 -1.84 -8.58 8.13
N GLY A 83 -2.82 -8.38 9.03
CA GLY A 83 -3.19 -9.34 10.07
C GLY A 83 -2.60 -9.01 11.44
N VAL A 84 -3.49 -8.66 12.39
CA VAL A 84 -3.12 -8.29 13.77
C VAL A 84 -2.39 -9.44 14.48
N ARG A 85 -2.99 -10.64 14.51
CA ARG A 85 -2.40 -11.80 15.22
C ARG A 85 -1.04 -12.21 14.66
N TYR A 86 -0.85 -12.12 13.35
CA TYR A 86 0.41 -12.46 12.71
C TYR A 86 1.52 -11.46 13.06
N SER A 87 1.17 -10.18 13.30
CA SER A 87 2.15 -9.15 13.67
C SER A 87 2.81 -9.40 15.02
N ILE A 88 2.11 -10.08 15.94
CA ILE A 88 2.67 -10.45 17.25
C ILE A 88 3.80 -11.48 17.10
N LYS A 89 3.60 -12.45 16.19
CA LYS A 89 4.58 -13.54 15.99
C LYS A 89 5.71 -13.17 15.03
N HIS A 90 5.48 -12.22 14.11
CA HIS A 90 6.42 -11.89 13.03
C HIS A 90 6.58 -10.37 12.81
N PRO A 91 6.94 -9.58 13.85
CA PRO A 91 6.98 -8.12 13.77
C PRO A 91 7.96 -7.60 12.70
N ALA A 92 9.08 -8.28 12.48
CA ALA A 92 10.07 -7.90 11.47
C ALA A 92 9.49 -7.80 10.05
N LYS A 93 8.54 -8.68 9.69
CA LYS A 93 7.86 -8.63 8.38
C LYS A 93 7.01 -7.38 8.21
N TYR A 94 6.48 -6.86 9.30
CA TYR A 94 5.69 -5.61 9.29
C TYR A 94 6.60 -4.40 9.22
N GLN A 95 7.71 -4.41 9.95
CA GLN A 95 8.72 -3.35 9.86
C GLN A 95 9.25 -3.24 8.42
N GLU A 96 9.64 -4.36 7.81
CA GLU A 96 10.13 -4.42 6.45
C GLU A 96 9.09 -3.93 5.43
N SER A 97 7.89 -4.51 5.46
CA SER A 97 6.88 -4.25 4.42
C SER A 97 6.12 -2.95 4.64
N ASN A 98 5.67 -2.69 5.88
CA ASN A 98 4.76 -1.57 6.16
C ASN A 98 5.50 -0.28 6.45
N THR A 99 6.66 -0.33 7.12
CA THR A 99 7.42 0.87 7.45
C THR A 99 8.44 1.20 6.38
N GLU A 100 9.42 0.33 6.15
CA GLU A 100 10.46 0.55 5.16
C GLU A 100 9.91 0.59 3.72
N GLY A 101 9.05 -0.40 3.39
CA GLY A 101 8.43 -0.44 2.06
C GLY A 101 7.57 0.79 1.78
N PHE A 102 6.80 1.27 2.74
CA PHE A 102 6.00 2.48 2.59
C PHE A 102 6.86 3.73 2.50
N PHE A 103 7.91 3.84 3.31
CA PHE A 103 8.90 4.91 3.20
C PHE A 103 9.49 4.99 1.80
N ASN A 104 9.90 3.87 1.22
CA ASN A 104 10.43 3.83 -0.16
C ASN A 104 9.40 4.34 -1.18
N ILE A 105 8.11 3.99 -1.02
CA ILE A 105 7.03 4.50 -1.88
C ILE A 105 6.89 6.01 -1.76
N LEU A 106 6.88 6.56 -0.54
CA LEU A 106 6.82 8.00 -0.31
C LEU A 106 8.01 8.72 -0.94
N GLU A 107 9.22 8.23 -0.67
CA GLU A 107 10.45 8.87 -1.12
C GLU A 107 10.59 8.85 -2.66
N PHE A 108 10.31 7.72 -3.31
CA PHE A 108 10.32 7.69 -4.77
C PHE A 108 9.16 8.50 -5.38
N SER A 109 8.01 8.55 -4.72
CA SER A 109 6.93 9.43 -5.17
C SER A 109 7.37 10.90 -5.15
N ARG A 110 8.09 11.33 -4.10
CA ARG A 110 8.69 12.66 -4.00
C ARG A 110 9.73 12.90 -5.08
N LEU A 111 10.74 12.02 -5.17
CA LEU A 111 11.87 12.17 -6.10
C LEU A 111 11.45 12.17 -7.56
N TYR A 112 10.40 11.46 -7.92
CA TYR A 112 9.87 11.37 -9.28
C TYR A 112 8.63 12.26 -9.51
N ASN A 113 8.41 13.25 -8.62
CA ASN A 113 7.36 14.27 -8.77
C ASN A 113 5.93 13.71 -8.91
N ILE A 114 5.62 12.59 -8.23
CA ILE A 114 4.27 12.06 -8.16
C ILE A 114 3.43 12.98 -7.28
N LYS A 115 2.37 13.56 -7.85
CA LYS A 115 1.52 14.54 -7.15
C LYS A 115 0.44 13.88 -6.28
N GLU A 116 -0.03 12.69 -6.63
CA GLU A 116 -1.12 12.01 -5.94
C GLU A 116 -0.70 10.60 -5.50
N LEU A 117 -0.82 10.35 -4.20
CA LEU A 117 -0.55 9.05 -3.60
C LEU A 117 -1.71 8.65 -2.70
N PHE A 118 -2.27 7.47 -2.94
CA PHE A 118 -3.28 6.83 -2.10
C PHE A 118 -2.67 5.62 -1.41
N TYR A 119 -2.97 5.41 -0.14
CA TYR A 119 -2.45 4.24 0.57
C TYR A 119 -3.46 3.61 1.51
N ALA A 120 -3.31 2.31 1.74
CA ALA A 120 -4.09 1.57 2.70
C ALA A 120 -3.58 1.83 4.12
N SER A 121 -4.34 2.58 4.92
CA SER A 121 -4.30 2.54 6.37
C SER A 121 -5.27 1.46 6.89
N SER A 122 -5.68 1.50 8.13
CA SER A 122 -6.54 0.49 8.74
C SER A 122 -7.31 1.07 9.92
N SER A 123 -8.51 0.56 10.17
CA SER A 123 -9.26 0.79 11.41
C SER A 123 -8.49 0.37 12.67
N SER A 124 -7.48 -0.50 12.55
CA SER A 124 -6.58 -0.88 13.65
C SER A 124 -5.80 0.27 14.27
N VAL A 125 -5.75 1.45 13.61
CA VAL A 125 -5.14 2.66 14.17
C VAL A 125 -5.94 3.24 15.33
N TYR A 126 -7.25 3.00 15.38
CA TYR A 126 -8.12 3.50 16.46
C TYR A 126 -7.94 2.76 17.78
N GLY A 127 -7.44 1.51 17.75
CA GLY A 127 -7.34 0.67 18.93
C GLY A 127 -8.72 0.28 19.48
N GLU A 128 -8.91 0.41 20.77
CA GLU A 128 -10.15 0.08 21.49
C GLU A 128 -11.03 1.33 21.70
N SER A 129 -11.53 1.89 20.62
CA SER A 129 -12.48 3.01 20.73
C SER A 129 -13.87 2.50 21.15
N LYS A 130 -14.54 3.29 22.02
CA LYS A 130 -15.94 3.05 22.41
C LYS A 130 -16.91 3.99 21.68
N ASN A 131 -16.39 4.93 20.90
CA ASN A 131 -17.19 5.93 20.18
C ASN A 131 -17.56 5.39 18.80
N PHE A 132 -18.81 5.01 18.59
CA PHE A 132 -19.30 4.52 17.30
C PHE A 132 -20.43 5.42 16.79
N PRO A 133 -20.51 5.65 15.45
CA PRO A 133 -19.57 5.19 14.42
C PRO A 133 -18.22 5.91 14.50
N LEU A 134 -17.12 5.18 14.21
CA LEU A 134 -15.78 5.76 14.19
C LEU A 134 -15.66 6.82 13.10
N LYS A 135 -15.03 7.95 13.44
CA LYS A 135 -14.78 9.08 12.52
C LYS A 135 -13.28 9.27 12.31
N GLU A 136 -12.90 9.88 11.21
CA GLU A 136 -11.51 10.18 10.88
C GLU A 136 -10.82 11.11 11.90
N THR A 137 -11.60 11.90 12.62
CA THR A 137 -11.17 12.83 13.67
C THR A 137 -10.91 12.15 15.02
N GLU A 138 -11.33 10.89 15.19
CA GLU A 138 -11.11 10.16 16.45
C GLU A 138 -9.63 9.97 16.73
N LYS A 139 -9.28 10.01 18.02
CA LYS A 139 -7.92 9.74 18.50
C LYS A 139 -7.50 8.33 18.10
N THR A 140 -6.28 8.22 17.59
CA THR A 140 -5.68 6.94 17.22
C THR A 140 -4.77 6.43 18.34
N ASP A 141 -5.01 5.19 18.79
CA ASP A 141 -4.24 4.54 19.87
C ASP A 141 -4.11 3.02 19.59
N PRO A 142 -3.27 2.64 18.61
CA PRO A 142 -3.16 1.25 18.17
C PRO A 142 -2.65 0.33 19.28
N LYS A 143 -3.31 -0.81 19.49
CA LYS A 143 -3.00 -1.79 20.54
C LYS A 143 -2.16 -2.98 20.06
N ASN A 144 -1.72 -2.97 18.81
CA ASN A 144 -0.92 -4.05 18.24
C ASN A 144 0.09 -3.50 17.23
N PHE A 145 1.11 -4.30 16.92
CA PHE A 145 2.20 -3.86 16.05
C PHE A 145 1.74 -3.54 14.63
N TYR A 146 0.76 -4.29 14.08
CA TYR A 146 0.17 -3.95 12.78
C TYR A 146 -0.45 -2.56 12.77
N GLY A 147 -1.34 -2.27 13.74
CA GLY A 147 -1.96 -0.95 13.89
C GLY A 147 -0.92 0.15 14.10
N LEU A 148 0.13 -0.12 14.90
CA LEU A 148 1.25 0.80 15.08
C LEU A 148 1.94 1.13 13.75
N THR A 149 2.26 0.13 12.93
CA THR A 149 2.87 0.40 11.62
C THR A 149 1.98 1.24 10.72
N LYS A 150 0.66 1.06 10.78
CA LYS A 150 -0.29 1.89 10.02
C LYS A 150 -0.37 3.32 10.54
N LYS A 151 -0.33 3.52 11.85
CA LYS A 151 -0.22 4.86 12.45
C LYS A 151 1.08 5.56 12.04
N ILE A 152 2.19 4.85 12.04
CA ILE A 152 3.48 5.37 11.54
C ILE A 152 3.35 5.79 10.06
N ASN A 153 2.67 4.99 9.22
CA ASN A 153 2.41 5.37 7.84
C ASN A 153 1.62 6.68 7.73
N GLU A 154 0.59 6.88 8.56
CA GLU A 154 -0.18 8.11 8.58
C GLU A 154 0.69 9.32 8.96
N GLN A 155 1.55 9.19 9.96
CA GLN A 155 2.49 10.23 10.38
C GLN A 155 3.53 10.56 9.31
N MET A 156 4.11 9.54 8.66
CA MET A 156 5.02 9.72 7.53
C MET A 156 4.31 10.45 6.38
N ALA A 157 3.09 10.03 6.01
CA ALA A 157 2.31 10.61 4.94
C ALA A 157 1.97 12.08 5.22
N GLU A 158 1.57 12.41 6.45
CA GLU A 158 1.30 13.78 6.88
C GLU A 158 2.56 14.66 6.75
N ASN A 159 3.70 14.15 7.22
CA ASN A 159 4.97 14.88 7.13
C ASN A 159 5.37 15.14 5.68
N TYR A 160 5.28 14.13 4.80
CA TYR A 160 5.58 14.28 3.37
C TYR A 160 4.61 15.22 2.66
N SER A 161 3.33 15.16 3.00
CA SER A 161 2.31 16.07 2.44
C SER A 161 2.64 17.52 2.77
N LYS A 162 2.94 17.82 4.03
CA LYS A 162 3.27 19.18 4.50
C LYS A 162 4.57 19.72 3.89
N ASN A 163 5.64 18.91 3.91
CA ASN A 163 6.97 19.40 3.51
C ASN A 163 7.18 19.41 1.99
N TYR A 164 6.53 18.52 1.24
CA TYR A 164 6.78 18.36 -0.20
C TYR A 164 5.56 18.67 -1.08
N LYS A 165 4.49 19.22 -0.50
CA LYS A 165 3.26 19.62 -1.21
C LYS A 165 2.67 18.50 -2.06
N MET A 166 2.73 17.26 -1.55
CA MET A 166 2.15 16.08 -2.17
C MET A 166 0.70 15.89 -1.68
N SER A 167 -0.22 15.56 -2.58
CA SER A 167 -1.55 15.08 -2.20
C SER A 167 -1.47 13.62 -1.80
N ILE A 168 -1.53 13.34 -0.50
CA ILE A 168 -1.42 11.99 0.05
C ILE A 168 -2.69 11.66 0.83
N ILE A 169 -3.40 10.61 0.43
CA ILE A 169 -4.69 10.21 1.00
C ILE A 169 -4.58 8.81 1.59
N GLY A 170 -4.76 8.71 2.90
CA GLY A 170 -4.85 7.44 3.62
C GLY A 170 -6.28 6.93 3.72
N LEU A 171 -6.49 5.65 3.47
CA LEU A 171 -7.79 5.00 3.55
C LEU A 171 -7.78 4.00 4.72
N ARG A 172 -8.53 4.30 5.79
CA ARG A 172 -8.66 3.40 6.94
C ARG A 172 -9.69 2.32 6.62
N PHE A 173 -9.23 1.19 6.09
CA PHE A 173 -10.11 0.04 5.83
C PHE A 173 -10.53 -0.66 7.12
N PHE A 174 -11.77 -1.14 7.14
CA PHE A 174 -12.38 -1.93 8.21
C PHE A 174 -12.41 -3.41 7.85
#